data_6bce6dc186730d6fd9b3d5365ece7d7b
#
_entry.id   6bce6dc186730d6fd9b3d5365ece7d7b
#
_cell.length_a   1.000
_cell.length_b   1.000
_cell.length_c   1.000
_cell.angle_alpha   90.00
_cell.angle_beta   90.00
_cell.angle_gamma   90.00
#
_symmetry.space_group_name_H-M   'P 1'
#
loop_
_entity.id
_entity.type
_entity.pdbx_description
1 polymer ?
#
loop_
_entity_poly.entity_id
_entity_poly.type
_entity_poly.pdbx_seq_one_letter_code
_entity_poly.pdbx_strand_id
1 'polypeptide(L)'
;MKIREVMSTNPTCCIPNDTAQSVAKMMCDLNVGSLPVVADHQSRTLVGMITDRDLCCSVLAQGLDSKTMIQDFIADSPVSCREGENIDRCERVMQEHQIRRVPVVDGENRVIGIVAQADLALKDKPEKVHKTVAEISKSRTSEIAA
;
A
#
# COMPACT_ATOMS: atom_id res chain seq x y z
N MET A 1 -15.76 13.69 5.46
CA MET A 1 -14.34 14.03 5.28
C MET A 1 -13.85 13.40 3.98
N LYS A 2 -13.20 14.16 3.16
CA LYS A 2 -12.66 13.70 1.89
C LYS A 2 -11.28 13.11 2.06
N ILE A 3 -10.92 12.15 1.20
CA ILE A 3 -9.62 11.49 1.25
C ILE A 3 -8.46 12.49 1.18
N ARG A 4 -8.58 13.52 0.34
CA ARG A 4 -7.54 14.58 0.23
C ARG A 4 -7.26 15.32 1.55
N GLU A 5 -8.18 15.29 2.50
CA GLU A 5 -8.01 15.96 3.80
C GLU A 5 -7.18 15.14 4.78
N VAL A 6 -7.03 13.85 4.52
CA VAL A 6 -6.31 12.92 5.40
C VAL A 6 -5.06 12.30 4.77
N MET A 7 -5.00 12.21 3.44
CA MET A 7 -3.88 11.59 2.75
C MET A 7 -2.56 12.34 2.96
N SER A 8 -1.46 11.61 2.93
CA SER A 8 -0.13 12.18 2.74
C SER A 8 0.07 12.39 1.25
N THR A 9 0.52 13.58 0.86
CA THR A 9 0.70 13.95 -0.55
C THR A 9 2.06 13.53 -1.07
N ASN A 10 2.15 13.31 -2.38
CA ASN A 10 3.39 13.04 -3.09
C ASN A 10 4.24 11.94 -2.44
N PRO A 11 3.68 10.73 -2.21
CA PRO A 11 4.43 9.66 -1.59
C PRO A 11 5.61 9.21 -2.47
N THR A 12 6.68 8.76 -1.83
CA THR A 12 7.78 8.10 -2.53
C THR A 12 7.28 6.82 -3.17
N CYS A 13 7.57 6.63 -4.43
CA CYS A 13 7.20 5.45 -5.21
C CYS A 13 8.45 4.72 -5.70
N CYS A 14 8.30 3.43 -5.95
CA CYS A 14 9.31 2.66 -6.69
C CYS A 14 8.77 2.29 -8.08
N ILE A 15 9.63 1.72 -8.90
CA ILE A 15 9.30 1.30 -10.27
C ILE A 15 9.61 -0.19 -10.45
N PRO A 16 9.01 -0.87 -11.46
CA PRO A 16 9.19 -2.30 -11.66
C PRO A 16 10.65 -2.76 -11.78
N ASN A 17 11.53 -1.92 -12.30
CA ASN A 17 12.95 -2.23 -12.46
C ASN A 17 13.79 -2.05 -11.19
N ASP A 18 13.20 -1.54 -10.11
CA ASP A 18 13.90 -1.45 -8.84
C ASP A 18 14.17 -2.84 -8.29
N THR A 19 15.32 -2.99 -7.63
CA THR A 19 15.70 -4.26 -7.00
C THR A 19 15.06 -4.41 -5.63
N ALA A 20 14.90 -5.64 -5.16
CA ALA A 20 14.44 -5.92 -3.81
C ALA A 20 15.27 -5.17 -2.76
N GLN A 21 16.59 -5.13 -2.94
CA GLN A 21 17.50 -4.42 -2.03
C GLN A 21 17.22 -2.91 -2.01
N SER A 22 17.06 -2.28 -3.18
CA SER A 22 16.81 -0.84 -3.25
C SER A 22 15.47 -0.47 -2.63
N VAL A 23 14.45 -1.29 -2.84
CA VAL A 23 13.12 -1.09 -2.24
C VAL A 23 13.16 -1.29 -0.73
N ALA A 24 13.84 -2.33 -0.25
CA ALA A 24 14.04 -2.55 1.18
C ALA A 24 14.74 -1.35 1.85
N LYS A 25 15.76 -0.79 1.19
CA LYS A 25 16.45 0.39 1.67
C LYS A 25 15.54 1.61 1.74
N MET A 26 14.72 1.85 0.72
CA MET A 26 13.71 2.92 0.75
C MET A 26 12.77 2.76 1.93
N MET A 27 12.27 1.54 2.18
CA MET A 27 11.38 1.27 3.33
C MET A 27 12.06 1.57 4.66
N CYS A 28 13.33 1.20 4.81
CA CYS A 28 14.10 1.48 6.04
C CYS A 28 14.34 2.98 6.21
N ASP A 29 14.76 3.67 5.16
CA ASP A 29 15.07 5.10 5.21
C ASP A 29 13.81 5.95 5.49
N LEU A 30 12.66 5.54 4.96
CA LEU A 30 11.38 6.23 5.14
C LEU A 30 10.59 5.72 6.35
N ASN A 31 11.04 4.65 6.99
CA ASN A 31 10.33 3.98 8.09
C ASN A 31 8.89 3.59 7.70
N VAL A 32 8.74 2.96 6.55
CA VAL A 32 7.45 2.48 6.03
C VAL A 32 7.55 1.01 5.65
N GLY A 33 6.43 0.29 5.72
CA GLY A 33 6.35 -1.13 5.35
C GLY A 33 5.75 -1.38 3.97
N SER A 34 5.40 -0.33 3.22
CA SER A 34 4.87 -0.47 1.87
C SER A 34 5.13 0.77 1.03
N LEU A 35 5.22 0.58 -0.28
CA LEU A 35 5.42 1.65 -1.26
C LEU A 35 4.52 1.42 -2.48
N PRO A 36 3.95 2.48 -3.06
CA PRO A 36 3.32 2.37 -4.37
C PRO A 36 4.37 2.06 -5.44
N VAL A 37 4.00 1.22 -6.39
CA VAL A 37 4.80 0.94 -7.58
C VAL A 37 4.16 1.65 -8.75
N VAL A 38 4.92 2.49 -9.42
CA VAL A 38 4.48 3.27 -10.58
C VAL A 38 5.24 2.82 -11.82
N ALA A 39 4.63 3.00 -13.00
CA ALA A 39 5.25 2.59 -14.27
C ALA A 39 6.59 3.29 -14.50
N ASP A 40 6.64 4.59 -14.20
CA ASP A 40 7.85 5.41 -14.24
C ASP A 40 7.66 6.63 -13.33
N HIS A 41 8.76 7.31 -13.01
CA HIS A 41 8.73 8.44 -12.08
C HIS A 41 8.11 9.71 -12.67
N GLN A 42 8.03 9.82 -14.00
CA GLN A 42 7.43 10.98 -14.66
C GLN A 42 5.90 10.88 -14.68
N SER A 43 5.36 9.77 -15.20
CA SER A 43 3.91 9.57 -15.29
C SER A 43 3.28 9.27 -13.93
N ARG A 44 4.00 8.60 -13.05
CA ARG A 44 3.51 8.12 -11.74
C ARG A 44 2.24 7.26 -11.86
N THR A 45 2.04 6.61 -12.99
CA THR A 45 0.89 5.70 -13.20
C THR A 45 1.01 4.51 -12.27
N LEU A 46 -0.01 4.28 -11.46
CA LEU A 46 -0.04 3.18 -10.48
C LEU A 46 -0.09 1.83 -11.20
N VAL A 47 0.85 0.96 -10.89
CA VAL A 47 0.91 -0.41 -11.43
C VAL A 47 0.92 -1.49 -10.35
N GLY A 48 1.18 -1.13 -9.10
CA GLY A 48 1.20 -2.09 -8.01
C GLY A 48 1.43 -1.45 -6.65
N MET A 49 1.43 -2.32 -5.63
CA MET A 49 1.91 -1.99 -4.29
C MET A 49 2.90 -3.08 -3.89
N ILE A 50 3.91 -2.70 -3.15
CA ILE A 50 4.88 -3.65 -2.59
C ILE A 50 4.98 -3.45 -1.08
N THR A 51 5.02 -4.56 -0.35
CA THR A 51 5.15 -4.58 1.10
C THR A 51 6.46 -5.22 1.54
N ASP A 52 6.86 -4.97 2.78
CA ASP A 52 7.97 -5.66 3.43
C ASP A 52 7.74 -7.18 3.49
N ARG A 53 6.49 -7.59 3.67
CA ARG A 53 6.11 -9.02 3.62
C ARG A 53 6.36 -9.61 2.24
N ASP A 54 6.09 -8.89 1.16
CA ASP A 54 6.39 -9.35 -0.21
C ASP A 54 7.89 -9.61 -0.37
N LEU A 55 8.74 -8.73 0.12
CA LEU A 55 10.20 -8.92 0.10
C LEU A 55 10.61 -10.16 0.88
N CYS A 56 10.03 -10.35 2.05
CA CYS A 56 10.31 -11.50 2.90
C CYS A 56 9.87 -12.83 2.23
N CYS A 57 8.61 -12.89 1.79
CA CYS A 57 8.01 -14.14 1.28
C CYS A 57 8.41 -14.46 -0.15
N SER A 58 8.59 -13.45 -1.01
CA SER A 58 8.83 -13.66 -2.44
C SER A 58 10.33 -13.63 -2.82
N VAL A 59 11.18 -13.06 -1.99
CA VAL A 59 12.62 -12.98 -2.25
C VAL A 59 13.39 -13.81 -1.24
N LEU A 60 13.37 -13.40 0.02
CA LEU A 60 14.20 -14.03 1.05
C LEU A 60 13.80 -15.48 1.30
N ALA A 61 12.53 -15.77 1.49
CA ALA A 61 12.02 -17.13 1.73
C ALA A 61 12.22 -18.07 0.53
N GLN A 62 12.29 -17.52 -0.69
CA GLN A 62 12.52 -18.28 -1.91
C GLN A 62 14.00 -18.44 -2.22
N GLY A 63 14.90 -17.90 -1.41
CA GLY A 63 16.33 -17.96 -1.63
C GLY A 63 16.81 -17.16 -2.85
N LEU A 64 16.03 -16.16 -3.26
CA LEU A 64 16.39 -15.32 -4.40
C LEU A 64 17.39 -14.24 -4.00
N ASP A 65 18.12 -13.74 -4.99
CA ASP A 65 19.13 -12.71 -4.83
C ASP A 65 18.48 -11.35 -4.50
N SER A 66 19.18 -10.53 -3.72
CA SER A 66 18.76 -9.17 -3.38
C SER A 66 18.61 -8.26 -4.60
N LYS A 67 19.22 -8.61 -5.72
CA LYS A 67 19.12 -7.90 -7.01
C LYS A 67 17.92 -8.31 -7.85
N THR A 68 17.07 -9.21 -7.35
CA THR A 68 15.80 -9.58 -7.99
C THR A 68 14.96 -8.34 -8.18
N MET A 69 14.48 -8.11 -9.40
CA MET A 69 13.61 -6.97 -9.70
C MET A 69 12.21 -7.21 -9.13
N ILE A 70 11.60 -6.17 -8.57
CA ILE A 70 10.28 -6.29 -7.94
C ILE A 70 9.18 -6.64 -8.93
N GLN A 71 9.33 -6.32 -10.22
CA GLN A 71 8.37 -6.69 -11.26
C GLN A 71 8.09 -8.19 -11.33
N ASP A 72 9.03 -9.02 -10.87
CA ASP A 72 8.92 -10.48 -10.95
C ASP A 72 7.89 -11.05 -9.96
N PHE A 73 7.49 -10.28 -8.95
CA PHE A 73 6.61 -10.80 -7.90
C PHE A 73 5.53 -9.81 -7.40
N ILE A 74 5.48 -8.58 -7.90
CA ILE A 74 4.38 -7.67 -7.51
C ILE A 74 3.07 -8.12 -8.15
N ALA A 75 1.97 -7.96 -7.38
CA ALA A 75 0.65 -8.28 -7.87
C ALA A 75 0.14 -7.22 -8.85
N ASP A 76 -0.57 -7.67 -9.89
CA ASP A 76 -1.26 -6.79 -10.82
C ASP A 76 -2.54 -6.21 -10.18
N SER A 77 -3.05 -5.13 -10.75
CA SER A 77 -4.34 -4.53 -10.38
C SER A 77 -4.44 -4.10 -8.92
N PRO A 78 -3.59 -3.17 -8.47
CA PRO A 78 -3.67 -2.66 -7.11
C PRO A 78 -4.97 -1.91 -6.88
N VAL A 79 -5.53 -2.03 -5.67
CA VAL A 79 -6.69 -1.24 -5.27
C VAL A 79 -6.25 0.18 -4.95
N SER A 80 -7.11 1.15 -5.26
CA SER A 80 -6.83 2.58 -5.02
C SER A 80 -8.12 3.32 -4.70
N CYS A 81 -7.96 4.54 -4.20
CA CYS A 81 -9.04 5.49 -3.99
C CYS A 81 -8.72 6.79 -4.72
N ARG A 82 -9.74 7.63 -4.87
CA ARG A 82 -9.59 8.97 -5.46
C ARG A 82 -9.68 10.04 -4.38
N GLU A 83 -8.96 11.12 -4.56
CA GLU A 83 -8.87 12.20 -3.56
C GLU A 83 -10.23 12.85 -3.21
N GLY A 84 -11.15 12.87 -4.17
CA GLY A 84 -12.48 13.45 -3.99
C GLY A 84 -13.50 12.54 -3.31
N GLU A 85 -13.17 11.25 -3.13
CA GLU A 85 -14.06 10.30 -2.46
C GLU A 85 -14.10 10.55 -0.95
N ASN A 86 -15.15 10.03 -0.30
CA ASN A 86 -15.25 10.08 1.15
C ASN A 86 -14.29 9.07 1.76
N ILE A 87 -13.77 9.41 2.94
CA ILE A 87 -12.86 8.55 3.70
C ILE A 87 -13.44 7.15 3.98
N ASP A 88 -14.76 7.04 4.09
CA ASP A 88 -15.46 5.76 4.28
C ASP A 88 -15.15 4.77 3.15
N ARG A 89 -14.88 5.27 1.95
CA ARG A 89 -14.48 4.43 0.81
C ARG A 89 -13.10 3.81 1.06
N CYS A 90 -12.17 4.61 1.56
CA CYS A 90 -10.82 4.15 1.88
C CYS A 90 -10.85 3.09 2.99
N GLU A 91 -11.61 3.33 4.05
CA GLU A 91 -11.79 2.37 5.15
C GLU A 91 -12.36 1.05 4.64
N ARG A 92 -13.36 1.12 3.77
CA ARG A 92 -13.98 -0.07 3.18
C ARG A 92 -12.98 -0.88 2.35
N VAL A 93 -12.16 -0.20 1.54
CA VAL A 93 -11.09 -0.85 0.77
C VAL A 93 -10.09 -1.55 1.70
N MET A 94 -9.69 -0.89 2.78
CA MET A 94 -8.79 -1.48 3.78
C MET A 94 -9.40 -2.72 4.43
N GLN A 95 -10.68 -2.66 4.78
CA GLN A 95 -11.41 -3.77 5.41
C GLN A 95 -11.55 -4.97 4.46
N GLU A 96 -12.01 -4.72 3.25
CA GLU A 96 -12.26 -5.76 2.24
C GLU A 96 -10.99 -6.49 1.81
N HIS A 97 -9.89 -5.75 1.66
CA HIS A 97 -8.62 -6.29 1.20
C HIS A 97 -7.63 -6.58 2.32
N GLN A 98 -7.99 -6.28 3.57
CA GLN A 98 -7.14 -6.45 4.76
C GLN A 98 -5.75 -5.80 4.58
N ILE A 99 -5.74 -4.56 4.11
CA ILE A 99 -4.53 -3.76 3.87
C ILE A 99 -4.53 -2.53 4.76
N ARG A 100 -3.34 -2.04 5.08
CA ARG A 100 -3.12 -0.91 6.00
C ARG A 100 -2.79 0.39 5.30
N ARG A 101 -2.64 0.37 3.99
CA ARG A 101 -2.33 1.54 3.18
C ARG A 101 -3.04 1.42 1.84
N VAL A 102 -3.55 2.54 1.37
CA VAL A 102 -4.25 2.62 0.07
C VAL A 102 -3.67 3.78 -0.71
N PRO A 103 -3.15 3.54 -1.91
CA PRO A 103 -2.71 4.63 -2.78
C PRO A 103 -3.91 5.45 -3.25
N VAL A 104 -3.69 6.76 -3.38
CA VAL A 104 -4.68 7.69 -3.88
C VAL A 104 -4.24 8.16 -5.27
N VAL A 105 -5.15 8.05 -6.22
CA VAL A 105 -4.87 8.39 -7.62
C VAL A 105 -5.78 9.50 -8.12
N ASP A 106 -5.33 10.18 -9.15
CA ASP A 106 -6.12 11.17 -9.89
C ASP A 106 -6.94 10.50 -11.01
N GLY A 107 -7.59 11.32 -11.84
CA GLY A 107 -8.42 10.85 -12.95
C GLY A 107 -7.66 10.09 -14.05
N GLU A 108 -6.34 10.19 -14.08
CA GLU A 108 -5.46 9.50 -15.04
C GLU A 108 -4.69 8.34 -14.40
N ASN A 109 -5.13 7.88 -13.22
CA ASN A 109 -4.49 6.79 -12.46
C ASN A 109 -3.06 7.11 -12.01
N ARG A 110 -2.74 8.38 -11.83
CA ARG A 110 -1.44 8.81 -11.30
C ARG A 110 -1.48 8.88 -9.79
N VAL A 111 -0.44 8.37 -9.14
CA VAL A 111 -0.33 8.41 -7.67
C VAL A 111 -0.08 9.84 -7.21
N ILE A 112 -1.00 10.37 -6.43
CA ILE A 112 -0.95 11.72 -5.86
C ILE A 112 -0.89 11.72 -4.34
N GLY A 113 -1.22 10.61 -3.70
CA GLY A 113 -1.23 10.49 -2.26
C GLY A 113 -1.27 9.05 -1.79
N ILE A 114 -1.25 8.90 -0.48
CA ILE A 114 -1.43 7.61 0.19
C ILE A 114 -2.16 7.85 1.52
N VAL A 115 -3.08 6.95 1.86
CA VAL A 115 -3.74 6.92 3.17
C VAL A 115 -3.26 5.69 3.91
N ALA A 116 -2.75 5.90 5.11
CA ALA A 116 -2.36 4.83 6.01
C ALA A 116 -3.40 4.67 7.13
N GLN A 117 -3.47 3.48 7.71
CA GLN A 117 -4.28 3.23 8.91
C GLN A 117 -3.97 4.26 10.01
N ALA A 118 -2.71 4.65 10.16
CA ALA A 118 -2.29 5.68 11.13
C ALA A 118 -2.93 7.04 10.85
N ASP A 119 -3.13 7.41 9.60
CA ASP A 119 -3.79 8.68 9.24
C ASP A 119 -5.24 8.68 9.71
N LEU A 120 -5.93 7.56 9.57
CA LEU A 120 -7.29 7.37 10.03
C LEU A 120 -7.36 7.46 11.56
N ALA A 121 -6.42 6.82 12.25
CA ALA A 121 -6.37 6.82 13.72
C ALA A 121 -6.23 8.23 14.31
N LEU A 122 -5.57 9.13 13.57
CA LEU A 122 -5.34 10.51 14.02
C LEU A 122 -6.48 11.48 13.64
N LYS A 123 -7.27 11.16 12.62
CA LYS A 123 -8.19 12.12 12.00
C LYS A 123 -9.64 11.69 11.94
N ASP A 124 -9.96 10.41 12.11
CA ASP A 124 -11.33 9.93 12.03
C ASP A 124 -11.91 9.55 13.41
N LYS A 125 -13.20 9.21 13.42
CA LYS A 125 -13.93 8.86 14.64
C LYS A 125 -13.39 7.54 15.23
N PRO A 126 -13.16 7.47 16.56
CA PRO A 126 -12.58 6.28 17.18
C PRO A 126 -13.32 4.98 16.89
N GLU A 127 -14.65 5.00 16.85
CA GLU A 127 -15.47 3.80 16.59
C GLU A 127 -15.24 3.24 15.19
N LYS A 128 -15.14 4.13 14.20
CA LYS A 128 -14.86 3.76 12.80
C LYS A 128 -13.47 3.19 12.66
N VAL A 129 -12.49 3.83 13.29
CA VAL A 129 -11.10 3.38 13.28
C VAL A 129 -10.98 2.03 13.93
N HIS A 130 -11.62 1.83 15.09
CA HIS A 130 -11.61 0.53 15.78
C HIS A 130 -12.18 -0.58 14.89
N LYS A 131 -13.32 -0.33 14.24
CA LYS A 131 -13.92 -1.29 13.30
C LYS A 131 -12.98 -1.61 12.15
N THR A 132 -12.37 -0.59 11.54
CA THR A 132 -11.44 -0.76 10.42
C THR A 132 -10.22 -1.59 10.83
N VAL A 133 -9.60 -1.27 11.97
CA VAL A 133 -8.46 -2.02 12.50
C VAL A 133 -8.85 -3.47 12.80
N ALA A 134 -10.01 -3.70 13.42
CA ALA A 134 -10.50 -5.04 13.70
C ALA A 134 -10.68 -5.87 12.43
N GLU A 135 -11.29 -5.31 11.40
CA GLU A 135 -11.51 -5.99 10.12
C GLU A 135 -10.20 -6.29 9.38
N ILE A 136 -9.26 -5.34 9.36
CA ILE A 136 -7.91 -5.54 8.78
C ILE A 136 -7.16 -6.65 9.51
N SER A 137 -7.32 -6.70 10.83
CA SER A 137 -6.57 -7.61 11.71
C SER A 137 -7.17 -9.01 11.80
N LYS A 138 -8.32 -9.26 11.19
CA LYS A 138 -8.91 -10.61 11.15
C LYS A 138 -7.91 -11.59 10.57
N SER A 139 -7.64 -12.62 11.36
CA SER A 139 -6.65 -13.62 10.97
C SER A 139 -7.13 -14.46 9.81
N ARG A 140 -6.26 -14.68 8.82
CA ARG A 140 -6.44 -15.68 7.77
C ARG A 140 -6.08 -17.09 8.26
N THR A 141 -5.76 -17.24 9.55
CA THR A 141 -5.36 -18.52 10.13
C THR A 141 -6.45 -19.58 10.06
N SER A 142 -7.73 -19.18 10.06
CA SER A 142 -8.84 -20.12 9.88
C SER A 142 -8.82 -20.79 8.50
N GLU A 143 -8.34 -20.11 7.46
CA GLU A 143 -8.18 -20.66 6.12
C GLU A 143 -6.95 -21.58 6.03
N ILE A 144 -5.90 -21.26 6.78
CA ILE A 144 -4.66 -22.03 6.82
C ILE A 144 -4.80 -23.27 7.72
N ALA A 145 -5.56 -23.14 8.81
CA ALA A 145 -5.80 -24.22 9.77
C ALA A 145 -6.87 -25.22 9.31
N ALA A 146 -7.64 -24.85 8.33
CA ALA A 146 -8.62 -25.74 7.70
C ALA A 146 -7.96 -26.53 6.56
#